data_34b529a048343c57d73831af103bcd35
#
_entry.id   34b529a048343c57d73831af103bcd35
#
_cell.length_a   1.000
_cell.length_b   1.000
_cell.length_c   1.000
_cell.angle_alpha   90.00
_cell.angle_beta   90.00
_cell.angle_gamma   90.00
#
_symmetry.space_group_name_H-M   'P 1'
#
loop_
_entity.id
_entity.type
_entity.pdbx_description
1 polymer ?
#
loop_
_entity_poly.entity_id
_entity_poly.type
_entity_poly.pdbx_seq_one_letter_code
_entity_poly.pdbx_strand_id
1 'polypeptide(L)'
;MRNGIKPDPNKIYPVLGFDHLTYVRPTVKNPNIIVGDFTYFGGVDFEEHVTHHYDFNGDKLIIGKFCQIAAGVNFVMNGANHQMNAVSTFPFYIFEGWDQSVPPMSEMPLKGDTIVGNDVWIGQNATILPGVHIADGAIIGLNSVVASDVPPYTIAAGNPARPIRKRFDDELIALMLQFKWWDLDIEEIDKLIPILSCSDLEKVRTFLKERLRTSDERKVCLS
;
A
#
# COMPACT_ATOMS: atom_id res chain seq x y z
N MET A 1 -19.92 -5.96 -16.21
CA MET A 1 -20.48 -5.07 -15.11
C MET A 1 -21.89 -5.51 -14.75
N ARG A 2 -22.18 -5.76 -13.50
CA ARG A 2 -23.53 -6.12 -13.06
C ARG A 2 -24.46 -4.92 -13.25
N ASN A 3 -25.61 -5.14 -13.89
CA ASN A 3 -26.67 -4.12 -14.10
C ASN A 3 -26.24 -2.83 -14.83
N GLY A 4 -25.18 -2.85 -15.63
CA GLY A 4 -24.70 -1.69 -16.37
C GLY A 4 -24.08 -0.57 -15.51
N ILE A 5 -23.92 -0.79 -14.21
CA ILE A 5 -23.30 0.18 -13.29
C ILE A 5 -21.79 0.03 -13.37
N LYS A 6 -21.09 1.10 -13.72
CA LYS A 6 -19.61 1.14 -13.68
C LYS A 6 -19.13 1.31 -12.23
N PRO A 7 -18.06 0.61 -11.82
CA PRO A 7 -17.35 0.91 -10.57
C PRO A 7 -16.88 2.38 -10.57
N ASP A 8 -17.13 3.09 -9.48
CA ASP A 8 -16.74 4.48 -9.32
C ASP A 8 -15.74 4.60 -8.14
N PRO A 9 -14.45 4.93 -8.42
CA PRO A 9 -13.44 5.05 -7.38
C PRO A 9 -13.63 6.27 -6.46
N ASN A 10 -14.55 7.18 -6.82
CA ASN A 10 -14.89 8.36 -6.00
C ASN A 10 -16.05 8.11 -5.03
N LYS A 11 -16.69 6.94 -5.10
CA LYS A 11 -17.76 6.57 -4.19
C LYS A 11 -17.20 6.22 -2.83
N ILE A 12 -17.51 7.01 -1.79
CA ILE A 12 -16.99 6.79 -0.43
C ILE A 12 -17.39 5.41 0.10
N TYR A 13 -18.68 5.06 0.06
CA TYR A 13 -19.21 3.77 0.52
C TYR A 13 -19.52 2.86 -0.67
N PRO A 14 -18.56 2.02 -1.12
CA PRO A 14 -18.70 1.25 -2.35
C PRO A 14 -19.63 0.04 -2.20
N VAL A 15 -19.87 -0.44 -0.97
CA VAL A 15 -20.71 -1.62 -0.70
C VAL A 15 -22.10 -1.16 -0.28
N LEU A 16 -23.12 -1.59 -1.04
CA LEU A 16 -24.51 -1.23 -0.76
C LEU A 16 -24.96 -1.75 0.60
N GLY A 17 -25.49 -0.85 1.43
CA GLY A 17 -25.98 -1.17 2.77
C GLY A 17 -24.91 -1.46 3.82
N PHE A 18 -23.64 -1.13 3.50
CA PHE A 18 -22.52 -1.32 4.41
C PHE A 18 -21.64 -0.06 4.43
N ASP A 19 -21.67 0.68 5.52
CA ASP A 19 -21.01 1.99 5.72
C ASP A 19 -19.74 1.92 6.57
N HIS A 20 -19.27 0.72 6.89
CA HIS A 20 -18.04 0.47 7.67
C HIS A 20 -16.83 0.12 6.78
N LEU A 21 -16.96 0.30 5.48
CA LEU A 21 -15.89 0.12 4.50
C LEU A 21 -15.92 1.29 3.52
N THR A 22 -14.79 1.96 3.36
CA THR A 22 -14.68 3.14 2.50
C THR A 22 -13.61 2.96 1.44
N TYR A 23 -13.83 3.51 0.22
CA TYR A 23 -12.69 3.82 -0.63
C TYR A 23 -11.91 4.98 -0.01
N VAL A 24 -10.59 4.81 0.11
CA VAL A 24 -9.73 5.73 0.85
C VAL A 24 -9.54 7.05 0.12
N ARG A 25 -9.23 7.00 -1.19
CA ARG A 25 -8.91 8.19 -1.98
C ARG A 25 -9.89 9.36 -1.83
N PRO A 26 -11.22 9.18 -1.92
CA PRO A 26 -12.17 10.29 -1.80
C PRO A 26 -12.33 10.81 -0.36
N THR A 27 -11.78 10.15 0.66
CA THR A 27 -11.87 10.57 2.07
C THR A 27 -10.63 11.33 2.56
N VAL A 28 -9.50 11.19 1.86
CA VAL A 28 -8.22 11.81 2.25
C VAL A 28 -8.22 13.30 1.95
N LYS A 29 -7.77 14.10 2.93
CA LYS A 29 -7.63 15.56 2.87
C LYS A 29 -6.17 15.99 2.92
N ASN A 30 -5.31 15.23 3.63
CA ASN A 30 -3.89 15.54 3.75
C ASN A 30 -3.18 15.32 2.39
N PRO A 31 -2.54 16.35 1.79
CA PRO A 31 -1.88 16.24 0.48
C PRO A 31 -0.65 15.32 0.50
N ASN A 32 -0.11 15.00 1.67
CA ASN A 32 1.01 14.09 1.84
C ASN A 32 0.56 12.61 1.96
N ILE A 33 -0.75 12.33 1.87
CA ILE A 33 -1.31 10.98 1.77
C ILE A 33 -1.86 10.80 0.36
N ILE A 34 -1.21 9.97 -0.45
CA ILE A 34 -1.54 9.73 -1.84
C ILE A 34 -2.06 8.30 -1.98
N VAL A 35 -3.30 8.13 -2.43
CA VAL A 35 -3.93 6.81 -2.53
C VAL A 35 -4.49 6.57 -3.93
N GLY A 36 -4.19 5.39 -4.48
CA GLY A 36 -4.69 4.95 -5.78
C GLY A 36 -6.16 4.52 -5.75
N ASP A 37 -6.73 4.40 -6.95
CA ASP A 37 -8.12 4.03 -7.17
C ASP A 37 -8.46 2.67 -6.58
N PHE A 38 -9.71 2.52 -6.11
CA PHE A 38 -10.27 1.27 -5.61
C PHE A 38 -9.57 0.68 -4.37
N THR A 39 -8.61 1.38 -3.78
CA THR A 39 -8.05 1.01 -2.48
C THR A 39 -9.08 1.30 -1.40
N TYR A 40 -9.40 0.29 -0.57
CA TYR A 40 -10.38 0.43 0.49
C TYR A 40 -9.79 0.20 1.88
N PHE A 41 -10.46 0.78 2.87
CA PHE A 41 -10.19 0.61 4.29
C PHE A 41 -11.41 0.03 5.01
N GLY A 42 -11.19 -0.92 5.89
CA GLY A 42 -12.21 -1.50 6.75
C GLY A 42 -12.58 -0.59 7.93
N GLY A 43 -12.93 0.64 7.63
CA GLY A 43 -13.29 1.70 8.55
C GLY A 43 -13.71 2.95 7.79
N VAL A 44 -13.90 4.08 8.51
CA VAL A 44 -14.39 5.34 7.93
C VAL A 44 -13.36 6.47 8.03
N ASP A 45 -12.48 6.44 9.01
CA ASP A 45 -11.58 7.53 9.39
C ASP A 45 -10.11 7.14 9.11
N PHE A 46 -9.77 6.88 7.85
CA PHE A 46 -8.44 6.38 7.46
C PHE A 46 -7.30 7.28 7.95
N GLU A 47 -7.45 8.61 7.87
CA GLU A 47 -6.38 9.55 8.28
C GLU A 47 -6.05 9.46 9.77
N GLU A 48 -6.98 9.06 10.65
CA GLU A 48 -6.71 8.85 12.08
C GLU A 48 -5.76 7.67 12.32
N HIS A 49 -5.62 6.79 11.34
CA HIS A 49 -4.70 5.65 11.35
C HIS A 49 -3.32 5.99 10.75
N VAL A 50 -3.10 7.24 10.30
CA VAL A 50 -1.81 7.74 9.84
C VAL A 50 -1.24 8.66 10.91
N THR A 51 -0.45 8.09 11.81
CA THR A 51 -0.01 8.78 13.04
C THR A 51 1.38 9.39 12.88
N HIS A 52 1.67 10.45 13.67
CA HIS A 52 2.97 11.15 13.66
C HIS A 52 3.37 11.67 12.27
N HIS A 53 2.38 12.06 11.48
CA HIS A 53 2.56 12.59 10.13
C HIS A 53 2.52 14.11 10.18
N TYR A 54 3.68 14.72 10.30
CA TYR A 54 3.82 16.17 10.43
C TYR A 54 4.36 16.78 9.14
N ASP A 55 3.75 17.85 8.65
CA ASP A 55 4.11 18.51 7.39
C ASP A 55 5.58 18.90 7.31
N PHE A 56 6.17 19.29 8.45
CA PHE A 56 7.58 19.69 8.49
C PHE A 56 8.58 18.56 8.24
N ASN A 57 8.16 17.30 8.37
CA ASN A 57 9.02 16.15 8.05
C ASN A 57 9.13 15.91 6.52
N GLY A 58 8.14 16.37 5.74
CA GLY A 58 8.12 16.26 4.30
C GLY A 58 7.93 14.84 3.75
N ASP A 59 7.72 13.84 4.64
CA ASP A 59 7.48 12.45 4.23
C ASP A 59 6.04 12.24 3.76
N LYS A 60 5.87 11.26 2.88
CA LYS A 60 4.57 10.91 2.30
C LYS A 60 4.19 9.47 2.62
N LEU A 61 2.89 9.26 2.73
CA LEU A 61 2.29 7.94 2.64
C LEU A 61 1.74 7.75 1.23
N ILE A 62 2.30 6.80 0.48
CA ILE A 62 1.89 6.52 -0.90
C ILE A 62 1.33 5.09 -0.95
N ILE A 63 0.07 4.95 -1.34
CA ILE A 63 -0.62 3.66 -1.45
C ILE A 63 -1.12 3.49 -2.88
N GLY A 64 -0.83 2.37 -3.49
CA GLY A 64 -1.26 2.03 -4.84
C GLY A 64 -2.75 1.77 -4.97
N LYS A 65 -3.12 1.19 -6.11
CA LYS A 65 -4.50 0.86 -6.49
C LYS A 65 -4.91 -0.52 -5.94
N PHE A 66 -6.20 -0.72 -5.75
CA PHE A 66 -6.81 -2.01 -5.40
C PHE A 66 -6.28 -2.65 -4.11
N CYS A 67 -5.71 -1.87 -3.20
CA CYS A 67 -5.28 -2.39 -1.91
C CYS A 67 -6.46 -2.68 -0.99
N GLN A 68 -6.31 -3.72 -0.18
CA GLN A 68 -7.28 -4.14 0.82
C GLN A 68 -6.70 -3.89 2.21
N ILE A 69 -7.12 -2.80 2.86
CA ILE A 69 -6.62 -2.40 4.18
C ILE A 69 -7.69 -2.72 5.22
N ALA A 70 -7.40 -3.68 6.08
CA ALA A 70 -8.35 -4.10 7.12
C ALA A 70 -8.46 -3.07 8.26
N ALA A 71 -9.49 -3.19 9.08
CA ALA A 71 -9.72 -2.33 10.23
C ALA A 71 -8.52 -2.35 11.20
N GLY A 72 -8.25 -1.20 11.83
CA GLY A 72 -7.20 -1.07 12.84
C GLY A 72 -5.76 -1.11 12.31
N VAL A 73 -5.56 -1.12 10.99
CA VAL A 73 -4.22 -0.95 10.41
C VAL A 73 -3.72 0.46 10.69
N ASN A 74 -2.47 0.58 11.18
CA ASN A 74 -1.85 1.86 11.48
C ASN A 74 -0.59 2.07 10.64
N PHE A 75 -0.44 3.28 10.11
CA PHE A 75 0.78 3.77 9.47
C PHE A 75 1.44 4.77 10.43
N VAL A 76 2.59 4.39 10.98
CA VAL A 76 3.38 5.27 11.83
C VAL A 76 4.37 6.01 10.94
N MET A 77 4.32 7.35 10.94
CA MET A 77 5.16 8.17 10.07
C MET A 77 6.40 8.67 10.82
N ASN A 78 7.28 9.37 10.12
CA ASN A 78 8.61 9.74 10.62
C ASN A 78 8.61 10.60 11.89
N GLY A 79 7.52 11.28 12.21
CA GLY A 79 7.41 12.06 13.45
C GLY A 79 7.46 11.24 14.74
N ALA A 80 7.35 9.90 14.64
CA ALA A 80 7.52 8.99 15.79
C ALA A 80 8.99 8.70 16.12
N ASN A 81 9.93 9.09 15.28
CA ASN A 81 11.35 8.78 15.45
C ASN A 81 12.01 9.77 16.44
N HIS A 82 12.82 9.24 17.35
CA HIS A 82 13.67 9.98 18.25
C HIS A 82 15.15 9.80 17.88
N GLN A 83 16.01 10.72 18.27
CA GLN A 83 17.45 10.60 18.08
C GLN A 83 18.03 9.44 18.91
N MET A 84 18.32 8.32 18.28
CA MET A 84 18.82 7.13 18.97
C MET A 84 20.33 7.15 19.22
N ASN A 85 21.06 8.04 18.58
CA ASN A 85 22.52 8.26 18.72
C ASN A 85 22.87 9.32 19.75
N ALA A 86 21.88 9.92 20.40
CA ALA A 86 22.07 10.83 21.55
C ALA A 86 22.15 10.04 22.86
N VAL A 87 22.76 10.62 23.89
CA VAL A 87 22.80 10.01 25.25
C VAL A 87 21.41 9.84 25.81
N SER A 88 20.52 10.81 25.57
CA SER A 88 19.10 10.74 25.92
C SER A 88 18.25 10.80 24.64
N THR A 89 17.25 9.94 24.56
CA THR A 89 16.23 10.00 23.50
C THR A 89 15.11 10.99 23.82
N PHE A 90 15.14 11.64 25.00
CA PHE A 90 14.11 12.61 25.40
C PHE A 90 14.24 13.89 24.56
N PRO A 91 13.16 14.33 23.89
CA PRO A 91 13.19 15.46 22.98
C PRO A 91 12.99 16.78 23.76
N PHE A 92 13.99 17.22 24.49
CA PHE A 92 13.93 18.42 25.34
C PHE A 92 13.39 19.65 24.61
N TYR A 93 13.67 19.77 23.32
CA TYR A 93 13.30 20.90 22.46
C TYR A 93 11.79 21.08 22.21
N ILE A 94 10.96 20.08 22.50
CA ILE A 94 9.50 20.20 22.34
C ILE A 94 8.78 20.58 23.62
N PHE A 95 9.46 20.59 24.76
CA PHE A 95 8.86 20.89 26.06
C PHE A 95 9.25 22.29 26.55
N GLU A 96 8.28 23.01 27.10
CA GLU A 96 8.51 24.33 27.71
C GLU A 96 9.47 24.27 28.90
N GLY A 97 10.27 25.30 29.06
CA GLY A 97 11.18 25.46 30.21
C GLY A 97 12.57 24.83 30.01
N TRP A 98 12.82 24.17 28.89
CA TRP A 98 14.15 23.64 28.54
C TRP A 98 14.80 24.57 27.50
N ASP A 99 16.04 24.99 27.78
CA ASP A 99 16.82 25.86 26.88
C ASP A 99 17.52 25.02 25.81
N GLN A 100 16.74 24.54 24.85
CA GLN A 100 17.26 23.76 23.70
C GLN A 100 16.52 24.13 22.42
N SER A 101 17.28 24.44 21.38
CA SER A 101 16.74 24.65 20.03
C SER A 101 16.39 23.31 19.34
N VAL A 102 15.42 23.37 18.46
CA VAL A 102 15.06 22.21 17.59
C VAL A 102 16.28 21.82 16.75
N PRO A 103 16.67 20.54 16.75
CA PRO A 103 17.75 20.06 15.87
C PRO A 103 17.45 20.33 14.40
N PRO A 104 18.47 20.56 13.57
CA PRO A 104 18.27 20.68 12.14
C PRO A 104 17.72 19.37 11.56
N MET A 105 16.94 19.45 10.47
CA MET A 105 16.31 18.29 9.84
C MET A 105 17.33 17.22 9.42
N SER A 106 18.57 17.62 9.09
CA SER A 106 19.67 16.69 8.76
C SER A 106 20.11 15.77 9.91
N GLU A 107 19.76 16.12 11.15
CA GLU A 107 20.04 15.33 12.35
C GLU A 107 18.83 14.52 12.82
N MET A 108 17.66 14.74 12.21
CA MET A 108 16.46 13.96 12.51
C MET A 108 16.53 12.58 11.84
N PRO A 109 16.14 11.50 12.55
CA PRO A 109 16.25 10.13 12.02
C PRO A 109 15.11 9.79 11.05
N LEU A 110 14.96 10.60 9.99
CA LEU A 110 13.93 10.40 8.96
C LEU A 110 14.30 9.23 8.05
N LYS A 111 13.33 8.42 7.67
CA LYS A 111 13.47 7.24 6.83
C LYS A 111 12.85 7.38 5.44
N GLY A 112 12.38 8.58 5.09
CA GLY A 112 11.72 8.85 3.82
C GLY A 112 10.25 8.41 3.78
N ASP A 113 9.72 8.29 2.58
CA ASP A 113 8.32 7.96 2.32
C ASP A 113 7.99 6.51 2.69
N THR A 114 6.77 6.28 3.20
CA THR A 114 6.21 4.95 3.35
C THR A 114 5.40 4.61 2.11
N ILE A 115 5.74 3.49 1.45
CA ILE A 115 5.17 3.13 0.16
C ILE A 115 4.50 1.77 0.22
N VAL A 116 3.24 1.71 -0.22
CA VAL A 116 2.49 0.47 -0.44
C VAL A 116 2.18 0.38 -1.93
N GLY A 117 2.58 -0.69 -2.58
CA GLY A 117 2.31 -0.97 -3.99
C GLY A 117 0.83 -1.23 -4.27
N ASN A 118 0.56 -1.85 -5.42
CA ASN A 118 -0.80 -2.17 -5.86
C ASN A 118 -1.21 -3.58 -5.43
N ASP A 119 -2.52 -3.83 -5.30
CA ASP A 119 -3.08 -5.15 -4.94
C ASP A 119 -2.48 -5.73 -3.64
N VAL A 120 -2.14 -4.86 -2.68
CA VAL A 120 -1.59 -5.27 -1.37
C VAL A 120 -2.73 -5.52 -0.40
N TRP A 121 -2.69 -6.64 0.29
CA TRP A 121 -3.60 -6.94 1.39
C TRP A 121 -2.90 -6.75 2.74
N ILE A 122 -3.41 -5.81 3.55
CA ILE A 122 -2.92 -5.56 4.91
C ILE A 122 -3.96 -6.07 5.91
N GLY A 123 -3.57 -7.08 6.68
CA GLY A 123 -4.41 -7.72 7.68
C GLY A 123 -4.70 -6.82 8.88
N GLN A 124 -5.79 -7.14 9.58
CA GLN A 124 -6.33 -6.38 10.71
C GLN A 124 -5.26 -6.06 11.78
N ASN A 125 -5.27 -4.84 12.29
CA ASN A 125 -4.38 -4.35 13.35
C ASN A 125 -2.88 -4.44 13.01
N ALA A 126 -2.49 -4.56 11.74
CA ALA A 126 -1.09 -4.47 11.37
C ALA A 126 -0.58 -3.02 11.55
N THR A 127 0.68 -2.89 11.93
CA THR A 127 1.36 -1.59 12.07
C THR A 127 2.50 -1.52 11.07
N ILE A 128 2.51 -0.48 10.25
CA ILE A 128 3.56 -0.20 9.27
C ILE A 128 4.45 0.90 9.82
N LEU A 129 5.75 0.63 9.95
CA LEU A 129 6.72 1.58 10.48
C LEU A 129 7.22 2.54 9.38
N PRO A 130 7.81 3.70 9.79
CA PRO A 130 8.25 4.73 8.86
C PRO A 130 9.24 4.23 7.80
N GLY A 131 9.08 4.71 6.57
CA GLY A 131 10.00 4.45 5.45
C GLY A 131 9.97 3.03 4.91
N VAL A 132 8.99 2.21 5.28
CA VAL A 132 8.82 0.83 4.77
C VAL A 132 8.22 0.85 3.37
N HIS A 133 8.74 -0.01 2.49
CA HIS A 133 8.19 -0.28 1.17
C HIS A 133 7.56 -1.67 1.13
N ILE A 134 6.25 -1.75 0.91
CA ILE A 134 5.51 -2.99 0.68
C ILE A 134 5.20 -3.08 -0.81
N ALA A 135 5.81 -4.03 -1.51
CA ALA A 135 5.70 -4.13 -2.96
C ALA A 135 4.36 -4.75 -3.42
N ASP A 136 4.08 -4.63 -4.74
CA ASP A 136 2.84 -5.08 -5.38
C ASP A 136 2.46 -6.51 -5.01
N GLY A 137 1.18 -6.73 -4.76
CA GLY A 137 0.62 -8.05 -4.48
C GLY A 137 1.03 -8.69 -3.16
N ALA A 138 1.76 -7.99 -2.29
CA ALA A 138 2.15 -8.51 -0.99
C ALA A 138 0.95 -8.70 -0.05
N ILE A 139 1.10 -9.58 0.93
CA ILE A 139 0.12 -9.80 2.00
C ILE A 139 0.81 -9.60 3.34
N ILE A 140 0.25 -8.75 4.17
CA ILE A 140 0.67 -8.57 5.56
C ILE A 140 -0.32 -9.29 6.49
N GLY A 141 0.18 -10.21 7.29
CA GLY A 141 -0.63 -10.93 8.26
C GLY A 141 -1.20 -10.00 9.34
N LEU A 142 -2.33 -10.39 9.91
CA LEU A 142 -2.97 -9.65 11.01
C LEU A 142 -2.02 -9.47 12.21
N ASN A 143 -2.16 -8.38 12.97
CA ASN A 143 -1.35 -8.05 14.15
C ASN A 143 0.17 -8.01 13.90
N SER A 144 0.61 -7.81 12.67
CA SER A 144 2.02 -7.75 12.31
C SER A 144 2.60 -6.34 12.51
N VAL A 145 3.89 -6.26 12.83
CA VAL A 145 4.64 -5.00 12.86
C VAL A 145 5.68 -5.02 11.73
N VAL A 146 5.41 -4.29 10.65
CA VAL A 146 6.26 -4.25 9.46
C VAL A 146 7.33 -3.18 9.64
N ALA A 147 8.57 -3.63 9.87
CA ALA A 147 9.72 -2.77 10.16
C ALA A 147 10.79 -2.80 9.06
N SER A 148 10.55 -3.52 7.97
CA SER A 148 11.44 -3.65 6.81
C SER A 148 10.62 -3.90 5.55
N ASP A 149 11.22 -3.64 4.40
CA ASP A 149 10.59 -3.82 3.11
C ASP A 149 10.08 -5.25 2.87
N VAL A 150 8.95 -5.34 2.18
CA VAL A 150 8.30 -6.61 1.83
C VAL A 150 8.33 -6.78 0.30
N PRO A 151 8.99 -7.85 -0.20
CA PRO A 151 9.08 -8.10 -1.64
C PRO A 151 7.70 -8.35 -2.29
N PRO A 152 7.61 -8.19 -3.63
CA PRO A 152 6.35 -8.41 -4.34
C PRO A 152 5.83 -9.82 -4.15
N TYR A 153 4.49 -9.94 -4.10
CA TYR A 153 3.77 -11.20 -3.94
C TYR A 153 4.29 -12.08 -2.78
N THR A 154 4.78 -11.44 -1.72
CA THR A 154 5.30 -12.11 -0.52
C THR A 154 4.28 -11.99 0.61
N ILE A 155 4.06 -13.08 1.33
CA ILE A 155 3.30 -13.09 2.59
C ILE A 155 4.30 -12.84 3.71
N ALA A 156 4.12 -11.76 4.48
CA ALA A 156 4.91 -11.42 5.65
C ALA A 156 4.02 -11.33 6.88
N ALA A 157 4.49 -11.82 8.02
CA ALA A 157 3.73 -11.77 9.27
C ALA A 157 4.63 -11.76 10.51
N GLY A 158 4.06 -11.38 11.65
CA GLY A 158 4.70 -11.40 12.98
C GLY A 158 5.16 -10.03 13.47
N ASN A 159 5.81 -10.01 14.63
CA ASN A 159 6.39 -8.82 15.26
C ASN A 159 7.85 -9.12 15.72
N PRO A 160 8.86 -8.61 14.98
CA PRO A 160 8.74 -7.91 13.72
C PRO A 160 8.31 -8.86 12.58
N ALA A 161 7.58 -8.33 11.59
CA ALA A 161 7.14 -9.12 10.45
C ALA A 161 8.34 -9.66 9.65
N ARG A 162 8.21 -10.92 9.22
CA ARG A 162 9.21 -11.60 8.39
C ARG A 162 8.51 -12.27 7.20
N PRO A 163 9.17 -12.37 6.05
CA PRO A 163 8.67 -13.16 4.93
C PRO A 163 8.42 -14.61 5.36
N ILE A 164 7.20 -15.09 5.14
CA ILE A 164 6.79 -16.48 5.40
C ILE A 164 6.99 -17.32 4.13
N ARG A 165 6.45 -16.85 2.99
CA ARG A 165 6.58 -17.47 1.67
C ARG A 165 6.16 -16.50 0.57
N LYS A 166 6.54 -16.81 -0.66
CA LYS A 166 5.92 -16.20 -1.84
C LYS A 166 4.52 -16.77 -2.07
N ARG A 167 3.64 -15.98 -2.67
CA ARG A 167 2.28 -16.41 -3.06
C ARG A 167 2.35 -17.41 -4.23
N PHE A 168 3.29 -17.17 -5.14
CA PHE A 168 3.48 -17.87 -6.40
C PHE A 168 4.97 -18.12 -6.66
N ASP A 169 5.30 -18.91 -7.69
CA ASP A 169 6.67 -19.06 -8.17
C ASP A 169 7.19 -17.78 -8.87
N ASP A 170 8.49 -17.71 -9.05
CA ASP A 170 9.17 -16.52 -9.58
C ASP A 170 8.76 -16.16 -11.01
N GLU A 171 8.46 -17.17 -11.85
CA GLU A 171 8.01 -16.95 -13.21
C GLU A 171 6.64 -16.25 -13.24
N LEU A 172 5.68 -16.76 -12.48
CA LEU A 172 4.34 -16.18 -12.43
C LEU A 172 4.38 -14.78 -11.81
N ILE A 173 5.19 -14.56 -10.77
CA ILE A 173 5.40 -13.22 -10.18
C ILE A 173 5.93 -12.26 -11.25
N ALA A 174 6.95 -12.66 -12.01
CA ALA A 174 7.53 -11.81 -13.06
C ALA A 174 6.49 -11.44 -14.14
N LEU A 175 5.67 -12.41 -14.58
CA LEU A 175 4.58 -12.16 -15.54
C LEU A 175 3.55 -11.17 -15.01
N MET A 176 3.13 -11.31 -13.73
CA MET A 176 2.16 -10.40 -13.12
C MET A 176 2.72 -8.99 -12.95
N LEU A 177 3.97 -8.84 -12.52
CA LEU A 177 4.65 -7.55 -12.41
C LEU A 177 4.85 -6.86 -13.76
N GLN A 178 4.97 -7.62 -14.85
CA GLN A 178 5.01 -7.07 -16.19
C GLN A 178 3.62 -6.72 -16.71
N PHE A 179 2.60 -7.51 -16.39
CA PHE A 179 1.22 -7.33 -16.87
C PHE A 179 0.53 -6.13 -16.22
N LYS A 180 0.76 -5.86 -14.93
CA LYS A 180 0.24 -4.72 -14.16
C LYS A 180 -1.24 -4.48 -14.40
N TRP A 181 -2.07 -5.47 -14.13
CA TRP A 181 -3.51 -5.45 -14.41
C TRP A 181 -4.23 -4.23 -13.80
N TRP A 182 -3.73 -3.68 -12.71
CA TRP A 182 -4.26 -2.50 -12.03
C TRP A 182 -4.08 -1.19 -12.81
N ASP A 183 -3.30 -1.19 -13.89
CA ASP A 183 -3.11 -0.03 -14.78
C ASP A 183 -3.99 -0.09 -16.04
N LEU A 184 -4.79 -1.14 -16.20
CA LEU A 184 -5.74 -1.28 -17.30
C LEU A 184 -7.00 -0.44 -17.04
N ASP A 185 -7.71 -0.12 -18.13
CA ASP A 185 -9.02 0.52 -18.04
C ASP A 185 -10.03 -0.39 -17.35
N ILE A 186 -11.01 0.21 -16.66
CA ILE A 186 -11.98 -0.53 -15.83
C ILE A 186 -12.82 -1.52 -16.66
N GLU A 187 -13.11 -1.21 -17.91
CA GLU A 187 -13.81 -2.10 -18.85
C GLU A 187 -12.96 -3.31 -19.22
N GLU A 188 -11.66 -3.16 -19.28
CA GLU A 188 -10.73 -4.25 -19.53
C GLU A 188 -10.56 -5.11 -18.27
N ILE A 189 -10.42 -4.49 -17.10
CA ILE A 189 -10.40 -5.20 -15.82
C ILE A 189 -11.66 -6.04 -15.63
N ASP A 190 -12.86 -5.50 -15.93
CA ASP A 190 -14.14 -6.22 -15.81
C ASP A 190 -14.15 -7.52 -16.66
N LYS A 191 -13.59 -7.46 -17.86
CA LYS A 191 -13.44 -8.65 -18.74
C LYS A 191 -12.44 -9.66 -18.19
N LEU A 192 -11.46 -9.19 -17.42
CA LEU A 192 -10.38 -10.01 -16.88
C LEU A 192 -10.69 -10.60 -15.49
N ILE A 193 -11.78 -10.20 -14.84
CA ILE A 193 -12.19 -10.75 -13.54
C ILE A 193 -12.14 -12.30 -13.50
N PRO A 194 -12.62 -13.05 -14.53
CA PRO A 194 -12.53 -14.51 -14.53
C PRO A 194 -11.11 -15.07 -14.48
N ILE A 195 -10.10 -14.31 -14.97
CA ILE A 195 -8.68 -14.67 -14.89
C ILE A 195 -8.08 -14.17 -13.56
N LEU A 196 -8.37 -12.93 -13.16
CA LEU A 196 -7.84 -12.32 -11.95
C LEU A 196 -8.30 -13.05 -10.67
N SER A 197 -9.48 -13.69 -10.72
CA SER A 197 -10.04 -14.50 -9.63
C SER A 197 -9.87 -16.01 -9.83
N CYS A 198 -9.06 -16.44 -10.82
CA CYS A 198 -8.86 -17.85 -11.12
C CYS A 198 -7.85 -18.50 -10.18
N SER A 199 -8.17 -19.67 -9.63
CA SER A 199 -7.25 -20.48 -8.82
C SER A 199 -6.41 -21.48 -9.63
N ASP A 200 -6.73 -21.68 -10.92
CA ASP A 200 -5.92 -22.48 -11.84
C ASP A 200 -4.75 -21.64 -12.36
N LEU A 201 -3.60 -21.76 -11.70
CA LEU A 201 -2.41 -20.97 -12.00
C LEU A 201 -1.81 -21.26 -13.37
N GLU A 202 -1.98 -22.47 -13.92
CA GLU A 202 -1.49 -22.80 -15.27
C GLU A 202 -2.31 -22.07 -16.34
N LYS A 203 -3.62 -21.99 -16.14
CA LYS A 203 -4.49 -21.19 -17.01
C LYS A 203 -4.12 -19.70 -16.95
N VAL A 204 -3.87 -19.18 -15.75
CA VAL A 204 -3.42 -17.77 -15.57
C VAL A 204 -2.08 -17.55 -16.27
N ARG A 205 -1.11 -18.43 -16.09
CA ARG A 205 0.22 -18.35 -16.70
C ARG A 205 0.13 -18.32 -18.22
N THR A 206 -0.64 -19.24 -18.80
CA THR A 206 -0.85 -19.32 -20.26
C THR A 206 -1.44 -18.02 -20.79
N PHE A 207 -2.50 -17.52 -20.15
CA PHE A 207 -3.12 -16.25 -20.51
C PHE A 207 -2.14 -15.07 -20.47
N LEU A 208 -1.36 -14.95 -19.39
CA LEU A 208 -0.40 -13.86 -19.23
C LEU A 208 0.70 -13.90 -20.30
N LYS A 209 1.25 -15.08 -20.61
CA LYS A 209 2.26 -15.25 -21.67
C LYS A 209 1.72 -14.82 -23.04
N GLU A 210 0.52 -15.22 -23.39
CA GLU A 210 -0.12 -14.84 -24.66
C GLU A 210 -0.39 -13.35 -24.74
N ARG A 211 -0.89 -12.76 -23.65
CA ARG A 211 -1.23 -11.34 -23.60
C ARG A 211 0.00 -10.44 -23.71
N LEU A 212 1.08 -10.78 -23.01
CA LEU A 212 2.33 -10.02 -23.04
C LEU A 212 3.01 -10.13 -24.41
N ARG A 213 3.04 -11.30 -25.03
CA ARG A 213 3.58 -11.48 -26.38
C ARG A 213 2.86 -10.60 -27.41
N THR A 214 1.53 -10.58 -27.38
CA THR A 214 0.73 -9.74 -28.30
C THR A 214 0.96 -8.24 -28.09
N SER A 215 1.28 -7.83 -26.87
CA SER A 215 1.62 -6.44 -26.54
C SER A 215 2.98 -6.02 -27.10
N ASP A 216 3.97 -6.92 -27.05
CA ASP A 216 5.32 -6.64 -27.56
C ASP A 216 5.33 -6.62 -29.09
N GLU A 217 4.61 -7.52 -29.76
CA GLU A 217 4.45 -7.53 -31.22
C GLU A 217 3.83 -6.22 -31.75
N ARG A 218 2.86 -5.63 -31.03
CA ARG A 218 2.27 -4.34 -31.40
C ARG A 218 3.24 -3.18 -31.23
N LYS A 219 4.12 -3.19 -30.22
CA LYS A 219 5.13 -2.14 -30.02
C LYS A 219 6.19 -2.16 -31.13
N VAL A 220 6.57 -3.35 -31.58
CA VAL A 220 7.55 -3.52 -32.68
C VAL A 220 6.98 -3.08 -34.03
N CYS A 221 5.68 -3.20 -34.27
CA CYS A 221 5.03 -2.75 -35.51
C CYS A 221 4.79 -1.23 -35.58
N LEU A 222 4.97 -0.50 -34.46
CA LEU A 222 4.75 0.94 -34.37
C LEU A 222 6.06 1.76 -34.23
N SER A 223 7.19 1.07 -34.16
CA SER A 223 8.55 1.65 -34.17
C SER A 223 9.18 1.57 -35.57
#